data_99a8a0f6c49ce721dc1853e454ec17c9
#
_entry.id   99a8a0f6c49ce721dc1853e454ec17c9
#
_cell.length_a   1.000
_cell.length_b   1.000
_cell.length_c   1.000
_cell.angle_alpha   90.00
_cell.angle_beta   90.00
_cell.angle_gamma   90.00
#
_symmetry.space_group_name_H-M   'P 1'
#
loop_
_entity.id
_entity.type
_entity.pdbx_description
1 polymer ?
#
loop_
_entity_poly.entity_id
_entity_poly.type
_entity_poly.pdbx_seq_one_letter_code
_entity_poly.pdbx_strand_id
1 'polypeptide(L)'
;MLGPFRRQDPRFRDDLNFLLCQVRTDRHGEVIKVRLSKTSEMSLQGTGYFVRKALVAPSSLDHATLEVTMNRAHKVLNAAVDGGELLPVREWQ
;
A
#
# COMPACT_ATOMS: atom_id res chain seq x y z
N MET A 1 -22.91 -14.53 -4.94
CA MET A 1 -22.91 -14.01 -4.22
C MET A 1 -22.32 -13.15 -3.87
N LEU A 2 -22.28 -12.54 -3.82
CA LEU A 2 -21.66 -11.81 -3.36
C LEU A 2 -21.99 -11.26 -2.18
N GLY A 3 -21.54 -11.41 -1.31
CA GLY A 3 -21.83 -10.86 -0.07
C GLY A 3 -21.28 -9.48 0.04
N PRO A 4 -21.46 -8.81 1.17
CA PRO A 4 -20.91 -7.49 1.38
C PRO A 4 -19.39 -7.52 1.59
N PHE A 5 -18.78 -8.68 1.59
CA PHE A 5 -17.37 -8.81 1.88
C PHE A 5 -16.53 -8.54 0.64
N ARG A 6 -15.48 -7.76 0.85
CA ARG A 6 -14.52 -7.46 -0.18
C ARG A 6 -13.21 -8.16 0.14
N ARG A 7 -12.64 -8.86 -0.82
CA ARG A 7 -11.32 -9.46 -0.66
C ARG A 7 -10.27 -8.38 -0.56
N GLN A 8 -9.23 -8.64 0.23
CA GLN A 8 -8.10 -7.75 0.26
C GLN A 8 -7.37 -7.80 -1.09
N ASP A 9 -6.87 -6.66 -1.51
CA ASP A 9 -6.06 -6.53 -2.71
C ASP A 9 -4.85 -7.47 -2.61
N PRO A 10 -4.54 -8.27 -3.65
CA PRO A 10 -3.44 -9.24 -3.59
C PRO A 10 -2.06 -8.61 -3.48
N ARG A 11 -1.96 -7.29 -3.55
CA ARG A 11 -0.69 -6.57 -3.36
C ARG A 11 -0.49 -6.12 -1.93
N PHE A 12 -1.45 -6.39 -1.05
CA PHE A 12 -1.42 -5.93 0.35
C PHE A 12 -1.65 -7.10 1.29
N ARG A 13 -1.04 -7.00 2.47
CA ARG A 13 -1.29 -7.93 3.56
C ARG A 13 -1.75 -7.16 4.78
N ASP A 14 -2.83 -7.64 5.39
CA ASP A 14 -3.34 -7.08 6.62
C ASP A 14 -2.57 -7.67 7.80
N ASP A 15 -2.08 -6.82 8.69
CA ASP A 15 -1.35 -7.27 9.87
C ASP A 15 -1.79 -6.42 11.06
N LEU A 16 -2.94 -6.78 11.63
CA LEU A 16 -3.52 -6.09 12.79
C LEU A 16 -3.63 -4.59 12.55
N ASN A 17 -2.75 -3.80 13.17
CA ASN A 17 -2.78 -2.34 13.10
C ASN A 17 -2.03 -1.79 11.89
N PHE A 18 -1.53 -2.66 11.02
CA PHE A 18 -0.75 -2.24 9.87
C PHE A 18 -1.27 -2.83 8.58
N LEU A 19 -1.06 -2.11 7.51
CA LEU A 19 -1.28 -2.60 6.15
C LEU A 19 0.10 -2.67 5.49
N LEU A 20 0.48 -3.85 5.01
CA LEU A 20 1.81 -4.10 4.48
C LEU A 20 1.77 -4.17 2.97
N CYS A 21 2.79 -3.62 2.31
CA CYS A 21 2.98 -3.77 0.88
C CYS A 21 4.46 -3.66 0.53
N GLN A 22 4.79 -4.00 -0.72
CA GLN A 22 6.15 -3.84 -1.23
C GLN A 22 6.08 -3.13 -2.58
N VAL A 23 6.99 -2.17 -2.77
CA VAL A 23 7.10 -1.38 -3.98
C VAL A 23 8.46 -1.60 -4.59
N ARG A 24 8.49 -1.92 -5.90
CA ARG A 24 9.74 -1.98 -6.65
C ARG A 24 9.89 -0.66 -7.39
N THR A 25 11.05 -0.01 -7.22
CA THR A 25 11.29 1.26 -7.91
C THR A 25 11.54 1.04 -9.39
N ASP A 26 11.09 2.00 -10.20
CA ASP A 26 11.27 1.92 -11.66
C ASP A 26 12.72 2.07 -12.06
N ARG A 27 13.47 2.90 -11.34
CA ARG A 27 14.80 3.31 -11.77
C ARG A 27 15.85 2.24 -11.55
N HIS A 28 15.92 1.69 -10.35
CA HIS A 28 16.93 0.68 -10.02
C HIS A 28 16.32 -0.67 -9.65
N GLY A 29 15.00 -0.77 -9.59
CA GLY A 29 14.34 -2.03 -9.27
C GLY A 29 14.52 -2.46 -7.83
N GLU A 30 14.84 -1.54 -6.93
CA GLU A 30 14.98 -1.86 -5.51
C GLU A 30 13.60 -2.04 -4.89
N VAL A 31 13.45 -3.03 -4.02
CA VAL A 31 12.19 -3.31 -3.34
C VAL A 31 12.18 -2.58 -2.00
N ILE A 32 11.15 -1.76 -1.81
CA ILE A 32 10.90 -1.05 -0.56
C ILE A 32 9.79 -1.79 0.18
N LYS A 33 10.06 -2.22 1.41
CA LYS A 33 9.05 -2.84 2.27
C LYS A 33 8.32 -1.72 3.00
N VAL A 34 7.00 -1.66 2.82
CA VAL A 34 6.19 -0.56 3.33
C VAL A 34 5.24 -1.08 4.40
N ARG A 35 5.18 -0.36 5.51
CA ARG A 35 4.26 -0.64 6.60
C ARG A 35 3.46 0.63 6.87
N LEU A 36 2.15 0.56 6.65
CA LEU A 36 1.26 1.69 6.85
C LEU A 36 0.49 1.50 8.15
N SER A 37 0.63 2.44 9.08
CA SER A 37 -0.09 2.37 10.35
C SER A 37 -1.54 2.77 10.15
N LYS A 38 -2.47 1.90 10.53
CA LYS A 38 -3.90 2.17 10.43
C LYS A 38 -4.35 3.26 11.40
N THR A 39 -3.59 3.47 12.47
CA THR A 39 -3.98 4.40 13.53
C THR A 39 -3.32 5.76 13.40
N SER A 40 -2.20 5.88 12.71
CA SER A 40 -1.45 7.14 12.69
C SER A 40 -1.14 7.69 11.31
N GLU A 41 -1.24 6.89 10.26
CA GLU A 41 -0.88 7.35 8.92
C GLU A 41 -2.06 7.51 7.97
N MET A 42 -3.23 7.00 8.34
CA MET A 42 -4.39 7.01 7.46
C MET A 42 -5.36 8.11 7.88
N SER A 43 -5.78 8.90 6.90
CA SER A 43 -6.74 9.98 7.11
C SER A 43 -8.14 9.52 6.75
N LEU A 44 -9.11 9.86 7.59
CA LEU A 44 -10.50 9.59 7.28
C LEU A 44 -10.94 10.52 6.15
N GLN A 45 -11.45 9.94 5.08
CA GLN A 45 -11.95 10.70 3.94
C GLN A 45 -13.29 10.13 3.50
N GLY A 46 -14.34 10.94 3.58
CA GLY A 46 -15.67 10.48 3.24
C GLY A 46 -16.06 9.28 4.08
N THR A 47 -16.34 8.15 3.43
CA THR A 47 -16.74 6.92 4.09
C THR A 47 -15.59 5.93 4.27
N GLY A 48 -14.37 6.34 4.05
CA GLY A 48 -13.22 5.45 4.16
C GLY A 48 -11.96 6.16 4.56
N TYR A 49 -10.83 5.59 4.20
CA TYR A 49 -9.52 6.11 4.57
C TYR A 49 -8.65 6.33 3.35
N PHE A 50 -7.69 7.22 3.50
CA PHE A 50 -6.72 7.55 2.46
C PHE A 50 -5.34 7.71 3.11
N VAL A 51 -4.31 7.26 2.40
CA VAL A 51 -2.93 7.54 2.77
C VAL A 51 -2.12 7.87 1.53
N ARG A 52 -1.25 8.85 1.67
CA ARG A 52 -0.25 9.19 0.68
C ARG A 52 1.10 9.19 1.37
N LYS A 53 2.02 8.39 0.86
CA LYS A 53 3.31 8.20 1.52
C LYS A 53 4.45 8.36 0.52
N ALA A 54 5.39 9.22 0.85
CA ALA A 54 6.64 9.35 0.11
C ALA A 54 7.57 8.22 0.54
N LEU A 55 8.15 7.52 -0.43
CA LEU A 55 9.03 6.39 -0.20
C LEU A 55 10.42 6.72 -0.74
N VAL A 56 11.44 6.28 -0.02
CA VAL A 56 12.83 6.39 -0.46
C VAL A 56 13.48 5.03 -0.27
N ALA A 57 14.03 4.48 -1.35
CA ALA A 57 14.73 3.21 -1.30
C ALA A 57 16.04 3.36 -0.52
N PRO A 58 16.33 2.47 0.43
CA PRO A 58 17.46 2.68 1.33
C PRO A 58 18.82 2.61 0.68
N SER A 59 18.98 1.87 -0.41
CA SER A 59 20.28 1.72 -1.07
C SER A 59 20.44 2.63 -2.26
N SER A 60 19.47 2.64 -3.19
CA SER A 60 19.55 3.42 -4.41
C SER A 60 19.14 4.87 -4.21
N LEU A 61 18.41 5.16 -3.12
CA LEU A 61 17.77 6.45 -2.86
C LEU A 61 16.73 6.84 -3.89
N ASP A 62 16.21 5.87 -4.63
CA ASP A 62 15.09 6.10 -5.54
C ASP A 62 13.86 6.57 -4.78
N HIS A 63 13.12 7.48 -5.39
CA HIS A 63 11.89 8.01 -4.81
C HIS A 63 10.68 7.40 -5.48
N ALA A 64 9.65 7.15 -4.68
CA ALA A 64 8.34 6.75 -5.17
C ALA A 64 7.29 7.36 -4.27
N THR A 65 6.08 7.51 -4.77
CA THR A 65 4.95 7.99 -3.99
C THR A 65 3.84 6.97 -4.07
N LEU A 66 3.36 6.55 -2.91
CA LEU A 66 2.27 5.58 -2.80
C LEU A 66 1.01 6.28 -2.34
N GLU A 67 -0.12 6.00 -3.02
CA GLU A 67 -1.43 6.46 -2.60
C GLU A 67 -2.36 5.26 -2.51
N VAL A 68 -3.07 5.15 -1.40
CA VAL A 68 -4.01 4.05 -1.17
C VAL A 68 -5.32 4.60 -0.64
N THR A 69 -6.41 4.17 -1.26
CA THR A 69 -7.76 4.47 -0.80
C THR A 69 -8.38 3.18 -0.28
N MET A 70 -9.03 3.26 0.88
CA MET A 70 -9.58 2.09 1.57
C MET A 70 -11.00 2.37 2.02
N ASN A 71 -11.78 1.30 2.20
CA ASN A 71 -13.08 1.41 2.84
C ASN A 71 -12.91 1.50 4.37
N ARG A 72 -14.03 1.55 5.10
CA ARG A 72 -13.98 1.70 6.56
C ARG A 72 -13.40 0.47 7.27
N ALA A 73 -13.37 -0.67 6.61
CA ALA A 73 -12.75 -1.89 7.14
C ALA A 73 -11.27 -2.00 6.76
N HIS A 74 -10.68 -0.93 6.20
CA HIS A 74 -9.29 -0.88 5.73
C HIS A 74 -9.00 -1.86 4.60
N LYS A 75 -10.03 -2.22 3.83
CA LYS A 75 -9.83 -2.99 2.60
C LYS A 75 -9.50 -2.03 1.47
N VAL A 76 -8.48 -2.36 0.70
CA VAL A 76 -8.00 -1.49 -0.37
C VAL A 76 -9.02 -1.43 -1.49
N LEU A 77 -9.45 -0.22 -1.84
CA LEU A 77 -10.33 0.04 -2.97
C LEU A 77 -9.53 0.41 -4.21
N ASN A 78 -8.46 1.16 -4.03
CA ASN A 78 -7.61 1.61 -5.11
C ASN A 78 -6.23 1.92 -4.56
N ALA A 79 -5.20 1.67 -5.37
CA ALA A 79 -3.84 1.99 -5.00
C ALA A 79 -3.05 2.36 -6.25
N ALA A 80 -2.18 3.33 -6.11
CA ALA A 80 -1.34 3.81 -7.20
C ALA A 80 0.05 4.14 -6.67
N VAL A 81 1.06 3.92 -7.50
CA VAL A 81 2.44 4.28 -7.19
C VAL A 81 3.00 5.09 -8.35
N ASP A 82 3.61 6.23 -8.01
CA ASP A 82 4.37 7.02 -8.95
C ASP A 82 5.85 6.72 -8.68
N GLY A 83 6.59 6.34 -9.72
CA GLY A 83 8.02 6.02 -9.60
C GLY A 83 8.30 4.57 -9.26
N GLY A 84 7.28 3.71 -9.29
CA GLY A 84 7.46 2.29 -9.00
C GLY A 84 6.19 1.50 -9.24
N GLU A 85 6.19 0.26 -8.80
CA GLU A 85 5.03 -0.62 -8.91
C GLU A 85 4.84 -1.41 -7.63
N LEU A 86 3.58 -1.70 -7.29
CA LEU A 86 3.23 -2.57 -6.18
C LEU A 86 3.41 -4.02 -6.60
N LEU A 87 4.07 -4.80 -5.74
CA LEU A 87 4.30 -6.21 -6.00
C LEU A 87 3.18 -7.05 -5.39
N PRO A 88 2.66 -8.05 -6.11
CA PRO A 88 1.74 -9.01 -5.51
C PRO A 88 2.43 -9.71 -4.33
N VAL A 89 1.66 -10.06 -3.31
CA VAL A 89 2.20 -10.70 -2.10
C VAL A 89 3.02 -11.95 -2.44
N ARG A 90 2.57 -12.71 -3.44
CA ARG A 90 3.28 -13.93 -3.85
C ARG A 90 4.70 -13.68 -4.39
N GLU A 91 5.01 -12.42 -4.75
CA GLU A 91 6.32 -12.03 -5.27
C GLU A 91 7.17 -11.29 -4.25
N TRP A 92 6.72 -11.20 -3.02
CA TRP A 92 7.45 -10.46 -1.98
C TRP A 92 8.78 -11.11 -1.66
N GLN A 93 9.72 -10.27 -1.30
CA GLN A 93 11.07 -10.67 -0.90
C GLN A 93 11.22 -10.72 0.61
#